data_23a9b44cc59ceee26a8238be27cd6274
#
_entry.id   23a9b44cc59ceee26a8238be27cd6274
#
_cell.length_a   1.000
_cell.length_b   1.000
_cell.length_c   1.000
_cell.angle_alpha   90.00
_cell.angle_beta   90.00
_cell.angle_gamma   90.00
#
_symmetry.space_group_name_H-M   'P 1'
#
loop_
_entity.id
_entity.type
_entity.pdbx_description
1 polymer ?
#
loop_
_entity_poly.entity_id
_entity_poly.type
_entity_poly.pdbx_seq_one_letter_code
_entity_poly.pdbx_strand_id
1 'polypeptide(L)'
;EVMIAEDQGNPVPQAEYDQKLAEAVNGIVAKQVELGIDCVDDGEFSKRGFAVYAHERLGGLTPTGRKRPSPWADSRESREFPEFYSPITKDTAGAPNPSNAQMACTEKLTYKGNALLERDLDNLTKAVKANNVSEAFVPAISPCDIAGNVLNDHYEDDEAFLFAIAEAMNVEYKAITDAGFLLQIDDPRLINYYVKNPDKSVDECRAWAEKQVEGINHAL
;
A
#
# COMPACT_ATOMS: atom_id res chain seq x y z
N GLU A 1 4.75 17.00 5.66
CA GLU A 1 5.83 17.99 5.41
C GLU A 1 7.20 17.33 5.30
N VAL A 2 7.60 16.46 6.26
CA VAL A 2 8.92 15.80 6.25
C VAL A 2 9.14 14.94 5.02
N MET A 3 8.17 14.07 4.66
CA MET A 3 8.24 13.24 3.46
C MET A 3 8.32 14.07 2.17
N ILE A 4 7.60 15.20 2.12
CA ILE A 4 7.68 16.13 0.98
C ILE A 4 9.08 16.74 0.88
N ALA A 5 9.70 17.10 2.01
CA ALA A 5 11.06 17.64 2.01
C ALA A 5 12.07 16.61 1.49
N GLU A 6 11.94 15.34 1.90
CA GLU A 6 12.77 14.24 1.38
C GLU A 6 12.59 14.05 -0.14
N ASP A 7 11.36 14.06 -0.64
CA ASP A 7 11.06 13.93 -2.08
C ASP A 7 11.64 15.10 -2.89
N GLN A 8 11.80 16.26 -2.26
CA GLN A 8 12.45 17.45 -2.84
C GLN A 8 13.97 17.45 -2.71
N GLY A 9 14.57 16.38 -2.17
CA GLY A 9 16.02 16.27 -1.98
C GLY A 9 16.55 17.01 -0.75
N ASN A 10 15.68 17.40 0.18
CA ASN A 10 16.01 18.05 1.44
C ASN A 10 15.66 17.15 2.65
N PRO A 11 16.32 16.00 2.82
CA PRO A 11 15.98 15.07 3.88
C PRO A 11 16.26 15.69 5.26
N VAL A 12 15.34 15.46 6.19
CA VAL A 12 15.58 15.80 7.59
C VAL A 12 16.40 14.69 8.28
N PRO A 13 17.11 15.00 9.40
CA PRO A 13 17.78 13.97 10.17
C PRO A 13 16.79 12.87 10.62
N GLN A 14 17.21 11.60 10.59
CA GLN A 14 16.36 10.46 10.93
C GLN A 14 15.70 10.61 12.31
N ALA A 15 16.43 11.07 13.31
CA ALA A 15 15.89 11.29 14.66
C ALA A 15 14.75 12.33 14.68
N GLU A 16 14.85 13.37 13.86
CA GLU A 16 13.78 14.37 13.73
C GLU A 16 12.56 13.79 13.01
N TYR A 17 12.79 12.97 11.98
CA TYR A 17 11.72 12.24 11.29
C TYR A 17 10.97 11.33 12.26
N ASP A 18 11.69 10.49 13.02
CA ASP A 18 11.10 9.53 13.94
C ASP A 18 10.33 10.22 15.08
N GLN A 19 10.84 11.34 15.60
CA GLN A 19 10.14 12.15 16.58
C GLN A 19 8.83 12.71 16.03
N LYS A 20 8.87 13.36 14.85
CA LYS A 20 7.67 13.94 14.21
C LYS A 20 6.64 12.87 13.86
N LEU A 21 7.09 11.70 13.42
CA LEU A 21 6.20 10.58 13.15
C LEU A 21 5.49 10.11 14.42
N ALA A 22 6.22 9.90 15.51
CA ALA A 22 5.64 9.51 16.79
C ALA A 22 4.63 10.55 17.33
N GLU A 23 4.96 11.84 17.22
CA GLU A 23 4.05 12.93 17.60
C GLU A 23 2.78 12.93 16.73
N ALA A 24 2.91 12.72 15.43
CA ALA A 24 1.77 12.67 14.50
C ALA A 24 0.85 11.48 14.78
N VAL A 25 1.41 10.29 15.01
CA VAL A 25 0.64 9.09 15.37
C VAL A 25 -0.09 9.29 16.70
N ASN A 26 0.58 9.80 17.72
CA ASN A 26 -0.08 10.09 19.00
C ASN A 26 -1.19 11.14 18.84
N GLY A 27 -0.96 12.18 18.05
CA GLY A 27 -1.93 13.25 17.78
C GLY A 27 -3.18 12.75 17.06
N ILE A 28 -3.03 11.87 16.05
CA ILE A 28 -4.19 11.33 15.32
C ILE A 28 -4.99 10.34 16.17
N VAL A 29 -4.33 9.50 16.95
CA VAL A 29 -5.00 8.59 17.90
C VAL A 29 -5.79 9.40 18.92
N ALA A 30 -5.20 10.43 19.53
CA ALA A 30 -5.90 11.34 20.46
C ALA A 30 -7.12 11.98 19.79
N LYS A 31 -6.99 12.40 18.52
CA LYS A 31 -8.09 13.03 17.77
C LYS A 31 -9.23 12.06 17.47
N GLN A 32 -8.92 10.81 17.09
CA GLN A 32 -9.91 9.77 16.88
C GLN A 32 -10.70 9.50 18.17
N VAL A 33 -10.02 9.39 19.30
CA VAL A 33 -10.66 9.23 20.62
C VAL A 33 -11.56 10.43 20.97
N GLU A 34 -11.08 11.67 20.79
CA GLU A 34 -11.88 12.90 20.99
C GLU A 34 -13.18 12.88 20.16
N LEU A 35 -13.14 12.32 18.95
CA LEU A 35 -14.28 12.21 18.05
C LEU A 35 -15.21 11.01 18.36
N GLY A 36 -14.87 10.19 19.36
CA GLY A 36 -15.66 9.03 19.78
C GLY A 36 -15.46 7.80 18.90
N ILE A 37 -14.29 7.65 18.28
CA ILE A 37 -13.92 6.44 17.52
C ILE A 37 -13.35 5.43 18.52
N ASP A 38 -13.93 4.23 18.56
CA ASP A 38 -13.57 3.19 19.52
C ASP A 38 -12.38 2.33 19.09
N CYS A 39 -12.27 2.03 17.80
CA CYS A 39 -11.17 1.31 17.20
C CYS A 39 -10.35 2.25 16.30
N VAL A 40 -9.14 2.55 16.70
CA VAL A 40 -8.29 3.59 16.08
C VAL A 40 -7.19 3.02 15.21
N ASP A 41 -6.57 3.86 14.39
CA ASP A 41 -5.39 3.54 13.61
C ASP A 41 -4.28 4.60 13.77
N ASP A 42 -3.12 4.37 13.11
CA ASP A 42 -1.96 5.25 13.14
C ASP A 42 -2.05 6.44 12.16
N GLY A 43 -3.14 6.56 11.39
CA GLY A 43 -3.31 7.57 10.35
C GLY A 43 -2.40 7.38 9.14
N GLU A 44 -1.71 6.25 9.04
CA GLU A 44 -0.78 5.87 7.96
C GLU A 44 0.35 6.89 7.71
N PHE A 45 0.71 7.68 8.73
CA PHE A 45 1.71 8.75 8.59
C PHE A 45 3.11 8.27 8.21
N SER A 46 3.43 6.99 8.41
CA SER A 46 4.70 6.38 7.97
C SER A 46 4.71 5.99 6.49
N LYS A 47 3.56 5.94 5.83
CA LYS A 47 3.41 5.45 4.47
C LYS A 47 3.37 6.61 3.47
N ARG A 48 4.31 6.63 2.52
CA ARG A 48 4.38 7.68 1.47
C ARG A 48 3.22 7.62 0.48
N GLY A 49 2.54 6.51 0.41
CA GLY A 49 1.38 6.27 -0.44
C GLY A 49 1.05 4.79 -0.46
N PHE A 50 -0.20 4.50 -0.77
CA PHE A 50 -0.81 3.19 -0.66
C PHE A 50 0.01 2.06 -1.29
N ALA A 51 0.46 2.21 -2.54
CA ALA A 51 1.25 1.18 -3.20
C ALA A 51 2.78 1.35 -3.00
N VAL A 52 3.22 2.55 -2.62
CA VAL A 52 4.64 2.92 -2.61
C VAL A 52 5.37 2.33 -1.41
N TYR A 53 4.72 2.28 -0.24
CA TYR A 53 5.37 1.75 0.94
C TYR A 53 5.79 0.27 0.79
N ALA A 54 5.06 -0.51 -0.03
CA ALA A 54 5.43 -1.88 -0.32
C ALA A 54 6.81 -1.99 -1.00
N HIS A 55 7.21 -0.99 -1.80
CA HIS A 55 8.53 -0.97 -2.43
C HIS A 55 9.66 -0.80 -1.39
N GLU A 56 9.38 -0.14 -0.28
CA GLU A 56 10.33 0.01 0.83
C GLU A 56 10.40 -1.28 1.68
N ARG A 57 9.31 -2.05 1.73
CA ARG A 57 9.15 -3.27 2.54
C ARG A 57 9.58 -4.54 1.83
N LEU A 58 9.52 -4.58 0.49
CA LEU A 58 9.84 -5.76 -0.30
C LEU A 58 11.19 -5.62 -1.00
N GLY A 59 12.03 -6.65 -0.88
CA GLY A 59 13.24 -6.87 -1.69
C GLY A 59 12.89 -7.58 -3.00
N GLY A 60 13.80 -7.56 -3.98
CA GLY A 60 13.59 -8.14 -5.31
C GLY A 60 12.92 -7.20 -6.31
N LEU A 61 12.63 -5.95 -5.91
CA LEU A 61 12.01 -4.93 -6.75
C LEU A 61 13.03 -3.91 -7.26
N THR A 62 12.96 -3.58 -8.56
CA THR A 62 13.86 -2.64 -9.24
C THR A 62 13.06 -1.59 -10.00
N PRO A 63 13.43 -0.29 -9.96
CA PRO A 63 12.80 0.71 -10.80
C PRO A 63 13.17 0.49 -12.27
N THR A 64 12.14 0.49 -13.14
CA THR A 64 12.35 0.18 -14.59
C THR A 64 12.76 1.39 -15.41
N GLY A 65 12.71 2.60 -14.87
CA GLY A 65 12.82 3.85 -15.64
C GLY A 65 11.64 4.10 -16.59
N ARG A 66 10.66 3.21 -16.66
CA ARG A 66 9.44 3.39 -17.46
C ARG A 66 8.44 4.27 -16.71
N LYS A 67 7.68 5.03 -17.49
CA LYS A 67 6.56 5.79 -16.95
C LYS A 67 5.41 4.84 -16.63
N ARG A 68 4.84 4.98 -15.45
CA ARG A 68 3.64 4.24 -15.09
C ARG A 68 2.44 4.78 -15.90
N PRO A 69 1.68 3.91 -16.60
CA PRO A 69 0.48 4.36 -17.30
C PRO A 69 -0.58 4.84 -16.29
N SER A 70 -1.45 5.75 -16.74
CA SER A 70 -2.59 6.14 -15.91
C SER A 70 -3.45 4.90 -15.59
N PRO A 71 -3.77 4.65 -14.32
CA PRO A 71 -4.59 3.51 -13.94
C PRO A 71 -6.04 3.59 -14.44
N TRP A 72 -6.45 4.77 -14.91
CA TRP A 72 -7.80 5.06 -15.40
C TRP A 72 -7.89 5.19 -16.92
N ALA A 73 -6.75 5.05 -17.63
CA ALA A 73 -6.77 5.09 -19.08
C ALA A 73 -7.63 3.93 -19.61
N ASP A 74 -8.57 4.26 -20.52
CA ASP A 74 -9.49 3.30 -21.14
C ASP A 74 -10.35 2.47 -20.17
N SER A 75 -10.62 2.99 -18.97
CA SER A 75 -11.55 2.38 -18.03
C SER A 75 -13.03 2.57 -18.45
N ARG A 76 -13.96 1.78 -17.86
CA ARG A 76 -15.41 1.98 -18.06
C ARG A 76 -15.83 3.42 -17.75
N GLU A 77 -15.31 3.95 -16.65
CA GLU A 77 -15.62 5.32 -16.22
C GLU A 77 -15.01 6.37 -17.15
N SER A 78 -13.78 6.19 -17.65
CA SER A 78 -13.18 7.13 -18.61
C SER A 78 -13.89 7.11 -19.97
N ARG A 79 -14.50 5.99 -20.36
CA ARG A 79 -15.35 5.91 -21.55
C ARG A 79 -16.69 6.60 -21.35
N GLU A 80 -17.28 6.49 -20.13
CA GLU A 80 -18.58 7.11 -19.81
C GLU A 80 -18.47 8.60 -19.50
N PHE A 81 -17.38 9.02 -18.81
CA PHE A 81 -17.16 10.40 -18.38
C PHE A 81 -15.84 10.98 -18.94
N PRO A 82 -15.69 11.06 -20.28
CA PRO A 82 -14.42 11.44 -20.91
C PRO A 82 -13.96 12.86 -20.57
N GLU A 83 -14.88 13.78 -20.31
CA GLU A 83 -14.56 15.16 -19.94
C GLU A 83 -13.87 15.25 -18.58
N PHE A 84 -14.28 14.40 -17.64
CA PHE A 84 -13.68 14.34 -16.31
C PHE A 84 -12.31 13.66 -16.34
N TYR A 85 -12.20 12.53 -17.04
CA TYR A 85 -10.98 11.71 -17.03
C TYR A 85 -9.88 12.21 -17.98
N SER A 86 -10.21 12.93 -19.06
CA SER A 86 -9.22 13.40 -20.04
C SER A 86 -8.12 14.30 -19.43
N PRO A 87 -8.37 15.23 -18.52
CA PRO A 87 -7.34 15.97 -17.82
C PRO A 87 -6.49 15.06 -16.93
N ILE A 88 -7.13 14.18 -16.13
CA ILE A 88 -6.47 13.27 -15.18
C ILE A 88 -5.55 12.28 -15.89
N THR A 89 -5.98 11.75 -17.04
CA THR A 89 -5.18 10.80 -17.83
C THR A 89 -4.02 11.46 -18.58
N LYS A 90 -4.10 12.77 -18.83
CA LYS A 90 -3.02 13.55 -19.46
C LYS A 90 -1.99 14.05 -18.45
N ASP A 91 -2.43 14.49 -17.27
CA ASP A 91 -1.57 15.10 -16.25
C ASP A 91 -0.74 14.10 -15.42
N THR A 92 -1.11 12.81 -15.41
CA THR A 92 -0.19 11.77 -14.89
C THR A 92 1.10 11.67 -15.70
N ALA A 93 1.25 12.54 -16.71
CA ALA A 93 2.47 12.84 -17.45
C ALA A 93 3.49 13.73 -16.69
N GLY A 94 3.23 14.08 -15.42
CA GLY A 94 4.13 14.88 -14.58
C GLY A 94 5.54 14.35 -14.48
N ALA A 95 6.47 15.22 -14.04
CA ALA A 95 7.88 14.87 -13.84
C ALA A 95 8.03 13.53 -13.09
N PRO A 96 8.99 12.69 -13.44
CA PRO A 96 9.21 11.43 -12.74
C PRO A 96 9.51 11.72 -11.28
N ASN A 97 8.51 11.48 -10.42
CA ASN A 97 8.74 11.41 -8.99
C ASN A 97 9.31 10.01 -8.71
N PRO A 98 10.46 9.89 -8.05
CA PRO A 98 11.03 8.60 -7.67
C PRO A 98 10.03 7.67 -6.95
N SER A 99 9.15 8.24 -6.14
CA SER A 99 8.07 7.52 -5.46
C SER A 99 6.99 6.96 -6.40
N ASN A 100 6.90 7.43 -7.65
CA ASN A 100 5.94 6.98 -8.67
C ASN A 100 6.59 6.17 -9.81
N ALA A 101 7.84 5.75 -9.66
CA ALA A 101 8.52 4.92 -10.64
C ALA A 101 7.79 3.57 -10.82
N GLN A 102 7.63 3.13 -12.08
CA GLN A 102 7.18 1.77 -12.34
C GLN A 102 8.24 0.80 -11.84
N MET A 103 7.88 -0.06 -10.90
CA MET A 103 8.73 -1.12 -10.39
C MET A 103 8.52 -2.41 -11.16
N ALA A 104 9.58 -3.23 -11.23
CA ALA A 104 9.51 -4.62 -11.67
C ALA A 104 10.12 -5.55 -10.60
N CYS A 105 9.54 -6.71 -10.45
CA CYS A 105 10.13 -7.81 -9.71
C CYS A 105 11.15 -8.51 -10.62
N THR A 106 12.43 -8.36 -10.32
CA THR A 106 13.54 -8.88 -11.11
C THR A 106 14.33 -9.98 -10.39
N GLU A 107 14.02 -10.22 -9.13
CA GLU A 107 14.64 -11.24 -8.29
C GLU A 107 13.58 -11.85 -7.36
N LYS A 108 13.95 -12.93 -6.66
CA LYS A 108 13.08 -13.54 -5.64
C LYS A 108 12.65 -12.51 -4.60
N LEU A 109 11.36 -12.41 -4.36
CA LEU A 109 10.80 -11.53 -3.34
C LEU A 109 11.22 -11.95 -1.93
N THR A 110 11.50 -10.95 -1.11
CA THR A 110 11.78 -11.09 0.32
C THR A 110 11.17 -9.93 1.09
N TYR A 111 10.81 -10.15 2.35
CA TYR A 111 10.41 -9.05 3.22
C TYR A 111 11.64 -8.44 3.89
N LYS A 112 11.87 -7.15 3.69
CA LYS A 112 13.00 -6.39 4.27
C LYS A 112 12.58 -5.26 5.20
N GLY A 113 11.28 -5.08 5.39
CA GLY A 113 10.67 -3.94 6.08
C GLY A 113 10.63 -4.05 7.61
N ASN A 114 11.29 -5.05 8.23
CA ASN A 114 11.14 -5.35 9.66
C ASN A 114 11.36 -4.14 10.58
N ALA A 115 12.44 -3.37 10.37
CA ALA A 115 12.74 -2.21 11.20
C ALA A 115 11.71 -1.07 11.06
N LEU A 116 11.19 -0.87 9.85
CA LEU A 116 10.13 0.12 9.60
C LEU A 116 8.82 -0.30 10.26
N LEU A 117 8.46 -1.59 10.11
CA LEU A 117 7.26 -2.15 10.73
C LEU A 117 7.33 -2.10 12.26
N GLU A 118 8.46 -2.51 12.85
CA GLU A 118 8.69 -2.45 14.30
C GLU A 118 8.51 -1.04 14.84
N ARG A 119 9.09 -0.02 14.17
CA ARG A 119 8.92 1.39 14.52
C ARG A 119 7.45 1.81 14.47
N ASP A 120 6.73 1.43 13.41
CA ASP A 120 5.33 1.83 13.21
C ASP A 120 4.43 1.18 14.28
N LEU A 121 4.61 -0.11 14.58
CA LEU A 121 3.90 -0.82 15.63
C LEU A 121 4.21 -0.27 17.03
N ASP A 122 5.47 0.10 17.29
CA ASP A 122 5.89 0.72 18.57
C ASP A 122 5.24 2.11 18.76
N ASN A 123 5.19 2.92 17.71
CA ASN A 123 4.52 4.23 17.75
C ASN A 123 3.01 4.09 18.03
N LEU A 124 2.32 3.18 17.36
CA LEU A 124 0.89 2.94 17.60
C LEU A 124 0.66 2.37 19.01
N THR A 125 1.49 1.43 19.46
CA THR A 125 1.42 0.87 20.81
C THR A 125 1.53 1.96 21.88
N LYS A 126 2.48 2.88 21.73
CA LYS A 126 2.65 4.01 22.65
C LYS A 126 1.44 4.95 22.63
N ALA A 127 0.94 5.25 21.43
CA ALA A 127 -0.22 6.15 21.25
C ALA A 127 -1.51 5.56 21.85
N VAL A 128 -1.79 4.29 21.58
CA VAL A 128 -2.94 3.54 22.14
C VAL A 128 -2.89 3.56 23.68
N LYS A 129 -1.72 3.29 24.25
CA LYS A 129 -1.50 3.28 25.68
C LYS A 129 -1.64 4.67 26.32
N ALA A 130 -1.10 5.70 25.67
CA ALA A 130 -1.18 7.09 26.16
C ALA A 130 -2.61 7.64 26.13
N ASN A 131 -3.44 7.20 25.19
CA ASN A 131 -4.82 7.66 25.01
C ASN A 131 -5.87 6.69 25.60
N ASN A 132 -5.44 5.64 26.29
CA ASN A 132 -6.30 4.65 26.97
C ASN A 132 -7.30 3.99 26.02
N VAL A 133 -6.87 3.66 24.82
CA VAL A 133 -7.68 2.98 23.78
C VAL A 133 -7.63 1.47 24.01
N SER A 134 -8.76 0.79 23.84
CA SER A 134 -8.87 -0.65 24.05
C SER A 134 -8.58 -1.47 22.80
N GLU A 135 -8.78 -0.90 21.62
CA GLU A 135 -8.64 -1.62 20.34
C GLU A 135 -8.10 -0.71 19.24
N ALA A 136 -7.20 -1.25 18.44
CA ALA A 136 -6.63 -0.54 17.30
C ALA A 136 -6.37 -1.52 16.14
N PHE A 137 -6.31 -0.99 14.92
CA PHE A 137 -5.99 -1.76 13.72
C PHE A 137 -4.83 -1.12 12.94
N VAL A 138 -4.18 -1.93 12.12
CA VAL A 138 -3.14 -1.48 11.19
C VAL A 138 -3.57 -1.84 9.78
N PRO A 139 -3.75 -0.85 8.89
CA PRO A 139 -4.05 -1.12 7.48
C PRO A 139 -2.78 -1.63 6.77
N ALA A 140 -2.93 -2.64 5.94
CA ALA A 140 -1.86 -3.17 5.10
C ALA A 140 -2.36 -3.45 3.69
N ILE A 141 -1.52 -3.19 2.69
CA ILE A 141 -1.83 -3.42 1.28
C ILE A 141 -1.94 -4.92 0.98
N SER A 142 -2.89 -5.30 0.13
CA SER A 142 -3.07 -6.69 -0.30
C SER A 142 -1.97 -7.15 -1.26
N PRO A 143 -1.71 -8.48 -1.35
CA PRO A 143 -0.85 -9.04 -2.38
C PRO A 143 -1.32 -8.71 -3.81
N CYS A 144 -2.63 -8.71 -4.03
CA CYS A 144 -3.25 -8.37 -5.30
C CYS A 144 -2.95 -6.94 -5.75
N ASP A 145 -3.03 -5.97 -4.83
CA ASP A 145 -2.75 -4.58 -5.19
C ASP A 145 -1.26 -4.37 -5.49
N ILE A 146 -0.36 -5.03 -4.75
CA ILE A 146 1.08 -5.04 -5.05
C ILE A 146 1.32 -5.63 -6.44
N ALA A 147 0.78 -6.82 -6.75
CA ALA A 147 0.91 -7.47 -8.05
C ALA A 147 0.43 -6.57 -9.20
N GLY A 148 -0.60 -5.77 -8.95
CA GLY A 148 -1.11 -4.83 -9.95
C GLY A 148 -0.30 -3.58 -10.18
N ASN A 149 0.63 -3.29 -9.29
CA ASN A 149 1.46 -2.09 -9.32
C ASN A 149 2.92 -2.37 -9.70
N VAL A 150 3.34 -3.65 -9.71
CA VAL A 150 4.69 -4.11 -10.00
C VAL A 150 4.66 -5.03 -11.22
N LEU A 151 5.60 -4.88 -12.16
CA LEU A 151 5.74 -5.80 -13.30
C LEU A 151 6.39 -7.10 -12.83
N ASN A 152 5.91 -8.23 -13.37
CA ASN A 152 6.52 -9.53 -13.12
C ASN A 152 7.57 -9.84 -14.20
N ASP A 153 8.84 -9.65 -13.89
CA ASP A 153 9.97 -9.97 -14.76
C ASP A 153 10.81 -11.17 -14.20
N HIS A 154 10.31 -11.86 -13.14
CA HIS A 154 11.07 -12.93 -12.48
C HIS A 154 10.32 -14.26 -12.38
N TYR A 155 9.04 -14.24 -12.00
CA TYR A 155 8.25 -15.45 -11.79
C TYR A 155 7.63 -15.94 -13.09
N GLU A 156 7.37 -17.25 -13.16
CA GLU A 156 6.90 -17.95 -14.37
C GLU A 156 5.59 -17.36 -14.92
N ASP A 157 4.67 -16.99 -14.02
CA ASP A 157 3.39 -16.40 -14.36
C ASP A 157 2.88 -15.46 -13.24
N ASP A 158 1.75 -14.83 -13.48
CA ASP A 158 1.13 -13.88 -12.55
C ASP A 158 0.59 -14.57 -11.29
N GLU A 159 0.24 -15.85 -11.36
CA GLU A 159 -0.22 -16.63 -10.20
C GLU A 159 0.97 -16.93 -9.26
N ALA A 160 2.08 -17.43 -9.79
CA ALA A 160 3.30 -17.64 -9.02
C ALA A 160 3.80 -16.34 -8.38
N PHE A 161 3.70 -15.22 -9.11
CA PHE A 161 4.05 -13.90 -8.59
C PHE A 161 3.13 -13.46 -7.45
N LEU A 162 1.81 -13.62 -7.59
CA LEU A 162 0.83 -13.29 -6.56
C LEU A 162 1.11 -14.05 -5.26
N PHE A 163 1.36 -15.37 -5.34
CA PHE A 163 1.63 -16.18 -4.17
C PHE A 163 3.00 -15.85 -3.54
N ALA A 164 4.00 -15.51 -4.34
CA ALA A 164 5.29 -15.06 -3.80
C ALA A 164 5.18 -13.72 -3.04
N ILE A 165 4.32 -12.81 -3.50
CA ILE A 165 4.00 -11.58 -2.76
C ILE A 165 3.27 -11.95 -1.46
N ALA A 166 2.30 -12.85 -1.53
CA ALA A 166 1.54 -13.31 -0.36
C ALA A 166 2.45 -13.88 0.72
N GLU A 167 3.40 -14.75 0.35
CA GLU A 167 4.42 -15.29 1.27
C GLU A 167 5.27 -14.19 1.91
N ALA A 168 5.69 -13.19 1.12
CA ALA A 168 6.48 -12.09 1.64
C ALA A 168 5.65 -11.21 2.61
N MET A 169 4.40 -10.91 2.28
CA MET A 169 3.51 -10.08 3.11
C MET A 169 3.00 -10.79 4.37
N ASN A 170 2.99 -12.12 4.41
CA ASN A 170 2.69 -12.87 5.63
C ASN A 170 3.55 -12.41 6.82
N VAL A 171 4.81 -12.01 6.58
CA VAL A 171 5.72 -11.50 7.63
C VAL A 171 5.13 -10.23 8.27
N GLU A 172 4.62 -9.30 7.46
CA GLU A 172 4.01 -8.06 7.94
C GLU A 172 2.68 -8.35 8.66
N TYR A 173 1.81 -9.14 8.04
CA TYR A 173 0.49 -9.44 8.58
C TYR A 173 0.58 -10.16 9.93
N LYS A 174 1.48 -11.14 10.02
CA LYS A 174 1.73 -11.85 11.26
C LYS A 174 2.30 -10.93 12.34
N ALA A 175 3.23 -10.06 12.02
CA ALA A 175 3.81 -9.14 13.00
C ALA A 175 2.77 -8.14 13.55
N ILE A 176 1.84 -7.68 12.72
CA ILE A 176 0.72 -6.82 13.15
C ILE A 176 -0.16 -7.56 14.17
N THR A 177 -0.58 -8.78 13.86
CA THR A 177 -1.44 -9.58 14.75
C THR A 177 -0.70 -10.04 16.01
N ASP A 178 0.57 -10.41 15.91
CA ASP A 178 1.41 -10.77 17.07
C ASP A 178 1.63 -9.58 18.03
N ALA A 179 1.60 -8.33 17.50
CA ALA A 179 1.64 -7.12 18.31
C ALA A 179 0.31 -6.82 19.02
N GLY A 180 -0.75 -7.58 18.76
CA GLY A 180 -2.06 -7.46 19.39
C GLY A 180 -3.01 -6.49 18.68
N PHE A 181 -2.68 -6.07 17.45
CA PHE A 181 -3.55 -5.22 16.62
C PHE A 181 -4.42 -6.04 15.68
N LEU A 182 -5.56 -5.49 15.32
CA LEU A 182 -6.35 -6.00 14.19
C LEU A 182 -5.61 -5.69 12.89
N LEU A 183 -5.61 -6.64 11.97
CA LEU A 183 -5.11 -6.45 10.62
C LEU A 183 -6.26 -6.05 9.70
N GLN A 184 -6.15 -4.88 9.05
CA GLN A 184 -7.02 -4.51 7.93
C GLN A 184 -6.26 -4.71 6.63
N ILE A 185 -6.78 -5.54 5.72
CA ILE A 185 -6.19 -5.73 4.39
C ILE A 185 -6.94 -4.84 3.39
N ASP A 186 -6.23 -3.89 2.82
CA ASP A 186 -6.77 -2.96 1.85
C ASP A 186 -6.57 -3.49 0.43
N ASP A 187 -7.68 -3.76 -0.26
CA ASP A 187 -7.66 -4.24 -1.64
C ASP A 187 -8.69 -3.53 -2.53
N PRO A 188 -8.43 -2.28 -2.92
CA PRO A 188 -9.30 -1.58 -3.86
C PRO A 188 -9.30 -2.21 -5.26
N ARG A 189 -8.30 -3.05 -5.58
CA ARG A 189 -8.16 -3.67 -6.88
C ARG A 189 -9.25 -4.72 -7.15
N LEU A 190 -9.74 -5.41 -6.14
CA LEU A 190 -10.85 -6.37 -6.28
C LEU A 190 -12.08 -5.74 -6.94
N ILE A 191 -12.40 -4.50 -6.60
CA ILE A 191 -13.51 -3.75 -7.19
C ILE A 191 -13.07 -3.04 -8.47
N ASN A 192 -11.92 -2.38 -8.46
CA ASN A 192 -11.41 -1.59 -9.57
C ASN A 192 -11.08 -2.43 -10.81
N TYR A 193 -10.86 -3.74 -10.66
CA TYR A 193 -10.57 -4.60 -11.80
C TYR A 193 -11.69 -4.60 -12.83
N TYR A 194 -12.95 -4.68 -12.40
CA TYR A 194 -14.11 -4.56 -13.28
C TYR A 194 -14.14 -3.21 -14.02
N VAL A 195 -13.86 -2.13 -13.29
CA VAL A 195 -13.85 -0.77 -13.86
C VAL A 195 -12.74 -0.61 -14.91
N LYS A 196 -11.55 -1.14 -14.61
CA LYS A 196 -10.36 -1.02 -15.48
C LYS A 196 -10.32 -1.98 -16.66
N ASN A 197 -11.23 -2.94 -16.73
CA ASN A 197 -11.29 -3.93 -17.81
C ASN A 197 -12.68 -3.89 -18.49
N PRO A 198 -12.96 -2.84 -19.30
CA PRO A 198 -14.28 -2.61 -19.86
C PRO A 198 -14.76 -3.71 -20.82
N ASP A 199 -13.83 -4.48 -21.40
CA ASP A 199 -14.12 -5.52 -22.37
C ASP A 199 -14.34 -6.92 -21.74
N LYS A 200 -14.12 -7.04 -20.40
CA LYS A 200 -14.38 -8.27 -19.66
C LYS A 200 -15.81 -8.34 -19.13
N SER A 201 -16.37 -9.53 -19.14
CA SER A 201 -17.65 -9.83 -18.50
C SER A 201 -17.55 -9.81 -16.97
N VAL A 202 -18.69 -9.72 -16.30
CA VAL A 202 -18.77 -9.81 -14.82
C VAL A 202 -18.22 -11.15 -14.33
N ASP A 203 -18.52 -12.26 -15.03
CA ASP A 203 -18.08 -13.60 -14.61
C ASP A 203 -16.56 -13.77 -14.75
N GLU A 204 -15.93 -13.21 -15.80
CA GLU A 204 -14.47 -13.18 -15.91
C GLU A 204 -13.83 -12.35 -14.81
N CYS A 205 -14.43 -11.21 -14.47
CA CYS A 205 -13.92 -10.36 -13.37
C CYS A 205 -14.08 -11.04 -12.00
N ARG A 206 -15.19 -11.80 -11.80
CA ARG A 206 -15.41 -12.58 -10.57
C ARG A 206 -14.38 -13.71 -10.44
N ALA A 207 -14.18 -14.50 -11.49
CA ALA A 207 -13.19 -15.58 -11.47
C ALA A 207 -11.76 -15.05 -11.20
N TRP A 208 -11.43 -13.90 -11.77
CA TRP A 208 -10.18 -13.23 -11.44
C TRP A 208 -10.11 -12.82 -9.96
N ALA A 209 -11.18 -12.21 -9.42
CA ALA A 209 -11.22 -11.78 -8.02
C ALA A 209 -11.13 -12.95 -7.03
N GLU A 210 -11.77 -14.08 -7.33
CA GLU A 210 -11.68 -15.31 -6.53
C GLU A 210 -10.22 -15.79 -6.42
N LYS A 211 -9.46 -15.75 -7.51
CA LYS A 211 -8.01 -16.07 -7.48
C LYS A 211 -7.22 -15.10 -6.61
N GLN A 212 -7.56 -13.80 -6.64
CA GLN A 212 -6.88 -12.81 -5.78
C GLN A 212 -7.18 -13.06 -4.28
N VAL A 213 -8.41 -13.46 -3.96
CA VAL A 213 -8.79 -13.83 -2.58
C VAL A 213 -8.03 -15.08 -2.11
N GLU A 214 -7.77 -16.05 -2.99
CA GLU A 214 -6.88 -17.19 -2.67
C GLU A 214 -5.49 -16.69 -2.27
N GLY A 215 -4.92 -15.72 -2.99
CA GLY A 215 -3.65 -15.09 -2.63
C GLY A 215 -3.67 -14.39 -1.27
N ILE A 216 -4.75 -13.67 -0.95
CA ILE A 216 -4.94 -13.05 0.37
C ILE A 216 -4.99 -14.12 1.46
N ASN A 217 -5.79 -15.17 1.27
CA ASN A 217 -5.91 -16.26 2.23
C ASN A 217 -4.59 -17.01 2.43
N HIS A 218 -3.74 -17.08 1.40
CA HIS A 218 -2.40 -17.67 1.52
C HIS A 218 -1.45 -16.79 2.36
N ALA A 219 -1.66 -15.48 2.37
CA ALA A 219 -0.87 -14.54 3.16
C ALA A 219 -1.25 -14.50 4.66
N LEU A 220 -2.39 -15.04 5.04
CA LEU A 220 -2.90 -15.11 6.42
C LEU A 220 -2.48 -16.40 7.10
#